data_6328556983083c58c904673587d5e3b5
#
_entry.id   6328556983083c58c904673587d5e3b5
#
_cell.length_a   1.000
_cell.length_b   1.000
_cell.length_c   1.000
_cell.angle_alpha   90.00
_cell.angle_beta   90.00
_cell.angle_gamma   90.00
#
_symmetry.space_group_name_H-M   'P 1'
#
loop_
_entity.id
_entity.type
_entity.pdbx_description
1 polymer ?
#
loop_
_entity_poly.entity_id
_entity_poly.type
_entity_poly.pdbx_seq_one_letter_code
_entity_poly.pdbx_strand_id
1 'polypeptide(L)'
;MRLNLKVNGEPREADGVWEGESLLYVLRERLGFPGSKNACEQGECGSCSVYLDGVLVCSCLVLAGQAEGREVLTVEGIAEGEDLHPVQEAFVEAGGVQCGFCTPGLVVAAHDLLGRNPNPTDAEIREALAGNLCRCTGYEKILDAVRLAAERMSPA
;
A
#
# COMPACT_ATOMS: atom_id res chain seq x y z
N MET A 1 4.53 -8.23 24.21
CA MET A 1 5.51 -9.12 23.54
C MET A 1 6.55 -8.29 22.79
N ARG A 2 7.65 -8.91 22.41
CA ARG A 2 8.59 -8.35 21.42
C ARG A 2 8.24 -8.95 20.08
N LEU A 3 8.12 -8.13 19.06
CA LEU A 3 7.80 -8.53 17.71
C LEU A 3 9.02 -8.30 16.80
N ASN A 4 9.45 -9.34 16.10
CA ASN A 4 10.54 -9.29 15.12
C ASN A 4 9.96 -9.56 13.74
N LEU A 5 10.24 -8.70 12.77
CA LEU A 5 9.77 -8.84 11.41
C LEU A 5 10.75 -8.14 10.46
N LYS A 6 10.58 -8.35 9.16
CA LYS A 6 11.26 -7.51 8.17
C LYS A 6 10.29 -6.46 7.65
N VAL A 7 10.72 -5.22 7.54
CA VAL A 7 9.95 -4.16 6.90
C VAL A 7 10.81 -3.53 5.82
N ASN A 8 10.33 -3.57 4.60
CA ASN A 8 11.02 -3.04 3.43
C ASN A 8 12.43 -3.61 3.26
N GLY A 9 12.57 -4.92 3.47
CA GLY A 9 13.83 -5.64 3.36
C GLY A 9 14.76 -5.56 4.59
N GLU A 10 14.45 -4.72 5.58
CA GLU A 10 15.28 -4.51 6.76
C GLU A 10 14.69 -5.18 8.01
N PRO A 11 15.49 -5.86 8.82
CA PRO A 11 15.05 -6.36 10.12
C PRO A 11 14.59 -5.22 11.03
N ARG A 12 13.45 -5.40 11.67
CA ARG A 12 12.86 -4.46 12.61
C ARG A 12 12.42 -5.20 13.87
N GLU A 13 12.50 -4.51 14.98
CA GLU A 13 12.08 -5.01 16.28
C GLU A 13 11.17 -3.97 16.95
N ALA A 14 10.05 -4.42 17.48
CA ALA A 14 9.12 -3.60 18.25
C ALA A 14 8.90 -4.21 19.64
N ASP A 15 9.25 -3.46 20.67
CA ASP A 15 9.04 -3.85 22.06
C ASP A 15 7.67 -3.42 22.60
N GLY A 16 7.18 -4.14 23.60
CA GLY A 16 5.96 -3.78 24.31
C GLY A 16 4.71 -3.88 23.47
N VAL A 17 4.72 -4.69 22.42
CA VAL A 17 3.55 -4.91 21.55
C VAL A 17 2.50 -5.69 22.34
N TRP A 18 1.27 -5.19 22.34
CA TRP A 18 0.14 -5.92 22.90
C TRP A 18 -0.40 -6.93 21.90
N GLU A 19 -0.84 -8.09 22.35
CA GLU A 19 -1.32 -9.19 21.49
C GLU A 19 -2.47 -8.80 20.57
N GLY A 20 -3.31 -7.85 20.99
CA GLY A 20 -4.43 -7.33 20.22
C GLY A 20 -4.10 -6.13 19.31
N GLU A 21 -2.86 -5.65 19.31
CA GLU A 21 -2.48 -4.57 18.40
C GLU A 21 -2.56 -5.01 16.94
N SER A 22 -2.99 -4.09 16.07
CA SER A 22 -2.93 -4.32 14.64
C SER A 22 -1.51 -4.12 14.10
N LEU A 23 -1.18 -4.80 13.01
CA LEU A 23 0.06 -4.55 12.27
C LEU A 23 0.16 -3.07 11.85
N LEU A 24 -0.97 -2.44 11.48
CA LEU A 24 -1.02 -1.02 11.15
C LEU A 24 -0.50 -0.15 12.29
N TYR A 25 -0.96 -0.40 13.52
CA TYR A 25 -0.51 0.35 14.68
C TYR A 25 1.00 0.18 14.90
N VAL A 26 1.49 -1.04 14.82
CA VAL A 26 2.93 -1.33 14.98
C VAL A 26 3.76 -0.61 13.92
N LEU A 27 3.36 -0.68 12.66
CA LEU A 27 4.07 0.01 11.57
C LEU A 27 4.15 1.51 11.82
N ARG A 28 3.04 2.15 12.16
CA ARG A 28 2.96 3.60 12.32
C ARG A 28 3.58 4.12 13.60
N GLU A 29 3.15 3.56 14.73
CA GLU A 29 3.40 4.16 16.04
C GLU A 29 4.66 3.61 16.72
N ARG A 30 5.08 2.39 16.37
CA ARG A 30 6.26 1.77 16.98
C ARG A 30 7.48 1.77 16.05
N LEU A 31 7.28 1.57 14.76
CA LEU A 31 8.36 1.42 13.78
C LEU A 31 8.59 2.67 12.91
N GLY A 32 7.70 3.66 12.98
CA GLY A 32 7.87 4.93 12.29
C GLY A 32 7.63 4.87 10.77
N PHE A 33 6.76 3.97 10.29
CA PHE A 33 6.32 3.89 8.90
C PHE A 33 4.92 4.49 8.74
N PRO A 34 4.79 5.82 8.54
CA PRO A 34 3.50 6.49 8.52
C PRO A 34 2.76 6.40 7.18
N GLY A 35 3.35 5.78 6.15
CA GLY A 35 2.79 5.71 4.80
C GLY A 35 1.45 4.99 4.76
N SER A 36 1.30 3.88 5.47
CA SER A 36 0.00 3.23 5.65
C SER A 36 -0.87 4.06 6.58
N LYS A 37 -2.12 4.36 6.18
CA LYS A 37 -2.99 5.29 6.91
C LYS A 37 -4.03 4.56 7.76
N ASN A 38 -4.31 5.14 8.92
CA ASN A 38 -5.37 4.66 9.81
C ASN A 38 -6.66 5.46 9.56
N ALA A 39 -7.73 4.79 9.12
CA ALA A 39 -9.02 5.40 8.86
C ALA A 39 -10.18 4.55 9.39
N CYS A 40 -10.57 3.48 8.68
CA CYS A 40 -11.77 2.72 9.06
C CYS A 40 -11.53 1.67 10.14
N GLU A 41 -10.34 1.10 10.25
CA GLU A 41 -9.99 -0.04 11.12
C GLU A 41 -10.89 -1.28 10.97
N GLN A 42 -11.56 -1.41 9.82
CA GLN A 42 -12.55 -2.45 9.54
C GLN A 42 -12.28 -3.19 8.22
N GLY A 43 -11.15 -2.88 7.54
CA GLY A 43 -10.80 -3.52 6.28
C GLY A 43 -11.62 -3.05 5.07
N GLU A 44 -12.28 -1.89 5.16
CA GLU A 44 -13.17 -1.39 4.11
C GLU A 44 -12.53 -0.32 3.21
N CYS A 45 -11.70 0.57 3.78
CA CYS A 45 -11.22 1.74 3.03
C CYS A 45 -9.92 1.53 2.27
N GLY A 46 -9.14 0.51 2.59
CA GLY A 46 -7.88 0.18 1.91
C GLY A 46 -6.70 1.13 2.16
N SER A 47 -6.87 2.20 2.95
CA SER A 47 -5.79 3.17 3.22
C SER A 47 -4.60 2.58 3.97
N CYS A 48 -4.77 1.44 4.61
CA CYS A 48 -3.77 0.70 5.36
C CYS A 48 -3.09 -0.43 4.57
N SER A 49 -3.34 -0.54 3.27
CA SER A 49 -2.84 -1.64 2.44
C SER A 49 -1.32 -1.76 2.47
N VAL A 50 -0.85 -2.98 2.70
CA VAL A 50 0.56 -3.38 2.66
C VAL A 50 0.67 -4.78 2.04
N TYR A 51 1.87 -5.20 1.69
CA TYR A 51 2.13 -6.62 1.43
C TYR A 51 2.60 -7.31 2.71
N LEU A 52 2.11 -8.51 2.93
CA LEU A 52 2.59 -9.45 3.95
C LEU A 52 3.00 -10.73 3.25
N ASP A 53 4.30 -11.01 3.22
CA ASP A 53 4.90 -12.10 2.42
C ASP A 53 4.43 -12.09 0.96
N GLY A 54 4.40 -10.91 0.35
CA GLY A 54 4.00 -10.73 -1.06
C GLY A 54 2.49 -10.72 -1.32
N VAL A 55 1.65 -10.86 -0.29
CA VAL A 55 0.19 -10.84 -0.41
C VAL A 55 -0.36 -9.49 0.07
N LEU A 56 -1.18 -8.85 -0.75
CA LEU A 56 -1.85 -7.59 -0.42
C LEU A 56 -2.87 -7.81 0.70
N VAL A 57 -2.72 -7.09 1.81
CA VAL A 57 -3.59 -7.18 2.98
C VAL A 57 -3.96 -5.81 3.54
N CYS A 58 -5.07 -5.73 4.27
CA CYS A 58 -5.39 -4.59 5.13
C CYS A 58 -4.66 -4.74 6.46
N SER A 59 -3.61 -3.97 6.68
CA SER A 59 -2.79 -4.09 7.91
C SER A 59 -3.57 -3.80 9.19
N CYS A 60 -4.69 -3.10 9.12
CA CYS A 60 -5.58 -2.87 10.28
C CYS A 60 -6.29 -4.15 10.77
N LEU A 61 -6.40 -5.18 9.92
CA LEU A 61 -7.03 -6.46 10.25
C LEU A 61 -6.03 -7.57 10.59
N VAL A 62 -4.74 -7.33 10.39
CA VAL A 62 -3.68 -8.28 10.75
C VAL A 62 -3.28 -8.01 12.20
N LEU A 63 -3.38 -9.01 13.06
CA LEU A 63 -2.84 -8.92 14.42
C LEU A 63 -1.30 -8.89 14.36
N ALA A 64 -0.70 -8.03 15.17
CA ALA A 64 0.76 -7.85 15.18
C ALA A 64 1.50 -9.19 15.36
N GLY A 65 1.02 -10.04 16.25
CA GLY A 65 1.61 -11.37 16.48
C GLY A 65 1.60 -12.30 15.27
N GLN A 66 0.69 -12.09 14.30
CA GLN A 66 0.64 -12.85 13.06
C GLN A 66 1.75 -12.45 12.08
N ALA A 67 2.39 -11.30 12.29
CA ALA A 67 3.49 -10.81 11.47
C ALA A 67 4.88 -11.20 12.01
N GLU A 68 4.95 -11.92 13.14
CA GLU A 68 6.23 -12.40 13.69
C GLU A 68 6.99 -13.23 12.67
N GLY A 69 8.25 -12.84 12.44
CA GLY A 69 9.17 -13.52 11.51
C GLY A 69 8.84 -13.32 10.02
N ARG A 70 7.80 -12.52 9.68
CA ARG A 70 7.34 -12.33 8.31
C ARG A 70 7.89 -11.05 7.68
N GLU A 71 7.71 -10.92 6.38
CA GLU A 71 8.16 -9.76 5.61
C GLU A 71 6.98 -8.87 5.24
N VAL A 72 7.11 -7.58 5.58
CA VAL A 72 6.15 -6.54 5.25
C VAL A 72 6.77 -5.58 4.25
N LEU A 73 6.07 -5.31 3.15
CA LEU A 73 6.41 -4.23 2.22
C LEU A 73 5.33 -3.16 2.31
N THR A 74 5.74 -1.96 2.69
CA THR A 74 4.87 -0.78 2.76
C THR A 74 5.07 0.12 1.54
N VAL A 75 4.24 1.16 1.39
CA VAL A 75 4.41 2.14 0.31
C VAL A 75 5.81 2.78 0.31
N GLU A 76 6.39 2.96 1.48
CA GLU A 76 7.77 3.51 1.62
C GLU A 76 8.83 2.61 1.00
N GLY A 77 8.57 1.31 0.91
CA GLY A 77 9.50 0.34 0.33
C GLY A 77 9.29 0.03 -1.15
N ILE A 78 8.27 0.62 -1.78
CA ILE A 78 8.02 0.44 -3.22
C ILE A 78 9.04 1.21 -4.07
N ALA A 79 9.45 2.39 -3.61
CA ALA A 79 10.52 3.16 -4.25
C ALA A 79 11.88 2.47 -4.11
N GLU A 80 12.73 2.58 -5.12
CA GLU A 80 14.11 2.10 -5.09
C GLU A 80 15.07 3.26 -4.79
N GLY A 81 15.50 3.36 -3.52
CA GLY A 81 16.34 4.48 -3.08
C GLY A 81 15.60 5.81 -3.16
N GLU A 82 16.17 6.77 -3.89
CA GLU A 82 15.56 8.10 -4.13
C GLU A 82 14.64 8.12 -5.37
N ASP A 83 14.65 7.05 -6.18
CA ASP A 83 13.86 6.97 -7.40
C ASP A 83 12.47 6.44 -7.09
N LEU A 84 11.45 7.19 -7.49
CA LEU A 84 10.06 6.75 -7.37
C LEU A 84 9.78 5.58 -8.32
N HIS A 85 8.97 4.65 -7.85
CA HIS A 85 8.44 3.60 -8.71
C HIS A 85 7.52 4.23 -9.79
N PRO A 86 7.45 3.69 -11.03
CA PRO A 86 6.58 4.20 -12.09
C PRO A 86 5.12 4.44 -11.69
N VAL A 87 4.59 3.61 -10.79
CA VAL A 87 3.24 3.81 -10.23
C VAL A 87 3.16 5.11 -9.43
N GLN A 88 4.15 5.38 -8.59
CA GLN A 88 4.19 6.61 -7.77
C GLN A 88 4.32 7.85 -8.66
N GLU A 89 5.23 7.83 -9.62
CA GLU A 89 5.39 8.92 -10.59
C GLU A 89 4.10 9.19 -11.38
N ALA A 90 3.43 8.14 -11.83
CA ALA A 90 2.21 8.24 -12.59
C ALA A 90 1.07 8.89 -11.79
N PHE A 91 0.95 8.60 -10.50
CA PHE A 91 -0.04 9.26 -9.63
C PHE A 91 0.19 10.76 -9.51
N VAL A 92 1.45 11.18 -9.43
CA VAL A 92 1.82 12.60 -9.39
C VAL A 92 1.52 13.27 -10.74
N GLU A 93 2.00 12.69 -11.82
CA GLU A 93 1.92 13.28 -13.16
C GLU A 93 0.49 13.35 -13.70
N ALA A 94 -0.30 12.29 -13.52
CA ALA A 94 -1.70 12.27 -13.95
C ALA A 94 -2.62 13.11 -13.05
N GLY A 95 -2.14 13.61 -11.92
CA GLY A 95 -2.94 14.37 -10.98
C GLY A 95 -3.92 13.50 -10.18
N GLY A 96 -3.56 12.25 -9.91
CA GLY A 96 -4.37 11.31 -9.11
C GLY A 96 -4.36 11.58 -7.61
N VAL A 97 -3.82 12.71 -7.18
CA VAL A 97 -3.66 13.09 -5.77
C VAL A 97 -4.33 14.43 -5.51
N GLN A 98 -5.18 14.51 -4.48
CA GLN A 98 -5.70 15.76 -3.94
C GLN A 98 -5.29 15.90 -2.48
N CYS A 99 -6.08 15.43 -1.50
CA CYS A 99 -5.66 15.48 -0.09
C CYS A 99 -4.50 14.54 0.22
N GLY A 100 -4.29 13.50 -0.57
CA GLY A 100 -3.20 12.53 -0.44
C GLY A 100 -3.44 11.42 0.57
N PHE A 101 -4.54 11.42 1.30
CA PHE A 101 -4.79 10.42 2.34
C PHE A 101 -4.99 9.00 1.78
N CYS A 102 -5.76 8.85 0.71
CA CYS A 102 -6.00 7.57 0.04
C CYS A 102 -4.82 7.09 -0.81
N THR A 103 -3.90 7.98 -1.15
CA THR A 103 -2.86 7.75 -2.16
C THR A 103 -1.93 6.59 -1.81
N PRO A 104 -1.41 6.45 -0.59
CA PRO A 104 -0.54 5.32 -0.28
C PRO A 104 -1.19 3.96 -0.51
N GLY A 105 -2.42 3.78 -0.05
CA GLY A 105 -3.17 2.54 -0.24
C GLY A 105 -3.47 2.25 -1.71
N LEU A 106 -3.84 3.27 -2.48
CA LEU A 106 -4.09 3.17 -3.91
C LEU A 106 -2.81 2.84 -4.70
N VAL A 107 -1.68 3.43 -4.33
CA VAL A 107 -0.38 3.12 -4.94
C VAL A 107 -0.02 1.64 -4.72
N VAL A 108 -0.15 1.14 -3.51
CA VAL A 108 0.12 -0.28 -3.20
C VAL A 108 -0.83 -1.20 -3.98
N ALA A 109 -2.12 -0.89 -4.03
CA ALA A 109 -3.10 -1.67 -4.77
C ALA A 109 -2.84 -1.65 -6.30
N ALA A 110 -2.49 -0.50 -6.86
CA ALA A 110 -2.12 -0.37 -8.27
C ALA A 110 -0.83 -1.12 -8.59
N HIS A 111 0.17 -1.03 -7.72
CA HIS A 111 1.41 -1.79 -7.83
C HIS A 111 1.14 -3.31 -7.87
N ASP A 112 0.28 -3.80 -6.99
CA ASP A 112 -0.12 -5.21 -6.96
C ASP A 112 -0.85 -5.63 -8.24
N LEU A 113 -1.80 -4.83 -8.70
CA LEU A 113 -2.52 -5.08 -9.95
C LEU A 113 -1.56 -5.20 -11.13
N LEU A 114 -0.68 -4.22 -11.32
CA LEU A 114 0.23 -4.17 -12.46
C LEU A 114 1.31 -5.26 -12.40
N GLY A 115 1.67 -5.72 -11.22
CA GLY A 115 2.54 -6.88 -11.04
C GLY A 115 1.89 -8.20 -11.48
N ARG A 116 0.57 -8.32 -11.34
CA ARG A 116 -0.20 -9.50 -11.74
C ARG A 116 -0.73 -9.42 -13.18
N ASN A 117 -1.09 -8.23 -13.62
CA ASN A 117 -1.64 -7.96 -14.94
C ASN A 117 -1.04 -6.65 -15.49
N PRO A 118 -0.03 -6.72 -16.38
CA PRO A 118 0.66 -5.52 -16.87
C PRO A 118 -0.18 -4.68 -17.85
N ASN A 119 -1.27 -5.20 -18.38
CA ASN A 119 -2.14 -4.51 -19.33
C ASN A 119 -3.61 -4.63 -18.92
N PRO A 120 -4.01 -4.05 -17.78
CA PRO A 120 -5.37 -4.19 -17.28
C PRO A 120 -6.35 -3.36 -18.12
N THR A 121 -7.54 -3.90 -18.31
CA THR A 121 -8.68 -3.14 -18.82
C THR A 121 -9.21 -2.18 -17.76
N ASP A 122 -9.98 -1.18 -18.17
CA ASP A 122 -10.63 -0.25 -17.24
C ASP A 122 -11.50 -0.97 -16.19
N ALA A 123 -12.18 -2.04 -16.57
CA ALA A 123 -12.99 -2.85 -15.67
C ALA A 123 -12.13 -3.54 -14.61
N GLU A 124 -10.98 -4.10 -15.00
CA GLU A 124 -10.03 -4.74 -14.09
C GLU A 124 -9.37 -3.74 -13.14
N ILE A 125 -9.05 -2.52 -13.63
CA ILE A 125 -8.55 -1.44 -12.78
C ILE A 125 -9.60 -1.06 -11.73
N ARG A 126 -10.84 -0.84 -12.13
CA ARG A 126 -11.94 -0.48 -11.22
C ARG A 126 -12.19 -1.56 -10.18
N GLU A 127 -12.15 -2.83 -10.58
CA GLU A 127 -12.30 -3.96 -9.66
C GLU A 127 -11.14 -4.03 -8.66
N ALA A 128 -9.91 -3.92 -9.13
CA ALA A 128 -8.72 -3.98 -8.27
C ALA A 128 -8.68 -2.83 -7.24
N LEU A 129 -9.18 -1.65 -7.60
CA LEU A 129 -9.20 -0.48 -6.72
C LEU A 129 -10.50 -0.32 -5.94
N ALA A 130 -11.48 -1.21 -6.10
CA ALA A 130 -12.79 -1.11 -5.45
C ALA A 130 -12.71 -1.10 -3.91
N GLY A 131 -11.70 -1.76 -3.34
CA GLY A 131 -11.44 -1.76 -1.90
C GLY A 131 -10.65 -0.55 -1.38
N ASN A 132 -10.35 0.44 -2.22
CA ASN A 132 -9.58 1.64 -1.86
C ASN A 132 -10.43 2.88 -2.06
N LEU A 133 -10.87 3.48 -0.96
CA LEU A 133 -11.81 4.60 -0.98
C LEU A 133 -11.10 5.96 -1.10
N CYS A 134 -11.57 6.78 -2.03
CA CYS A 134 -11.16 8.17 -2.17
C CYS A 134 -12.40 9.07 -2.19
N ARG A 135 -12.44 10.09 -1.34
CA ARG A 135 -13.55 11.04 -1.26
C ARG A 135 -13.34 12.27 -2.13
N CYS A 136 -12.10 12.56 -2.54
CA CYS A 136 -11.76 13.83 -3.19
C CYS A 136 -11.80 13.78 -4.71
N THR A 137 -11.26 12.73 -5.34
CA THR A 137 -10.87 12.72 -6.74
C THR A 137 -11.98 12.28 -7.72
N GLY A 138 -12.98 11.54 -7.25
CA GLY A 138 -13.93 10.87 -8.13
C GLY A 138 -13.32 9.76 -9.01
N TYR A 139 -12.08 9.36 -8.73
CA TYR A 139 -11.33 8.25 -9.35
C TYR A 139 -10.84 8.46 -10.80
N GLU A 140 -11.35 9.37 -11.57
CA GLU A 140 -10.99 9.50 -13.00
C GLU A 140 -9.46 9.69 -13.19
N LYS A 141 -8.86 10.60 -12.42
CA LYS A 141 -7.41 10.82 -12.46
C LYS A 141 -6.60 9.67 -11.87
N ILE A 142 -7.17 8.93 -10.93
CA ILE A 142 -6.56 7.71 -10.40
C ILE A 142 -6.52 6.62 -11.47
N LEU A 143 -7.60 6.45 -12.23
CA LEU A 143 -7.63 5.51 -13.36
C LEU A 143 -6.62 5.91 -14.45
N ASP A 144 -6.53 7.21 -14.76
CA ASP A 144 -5.52 7.75 -15.69
C ASP A 144 -4.10 7.43 -15.18
N ALA A 145 -3.85 7.57 -13.88
CA ALA A 145 -2.56 7.26 -13.27
C ALA A 145 -2.20 5.78 -13.43
N VAL A 146 -3.14 4.87 -13.21
CA VAL A 146 -2.88 3.42 -13.38
C VAL A 146 -2.62 3.07 -14.85
N ARG A 147 -3.36 3.65 -15.78
CA ARG A 147 -3.10 3.47 -17.23
C ARG A 147 -1.70 3.96 -17.61
N LEU A 148 -1.33 5.16 -17.15
CA LEU A 148 0.00 5.73 -17.40
C LEU A 148 1.12 4.85 -16.81
N ALA A 149 0.93 4.34 -15.60
CA ALA A 149 1.88 3.42 -14.98
C ALA A 149 2.01 2.11 -15.80
N ALA A 150 0.89 1.56 -16.26
CA ALA A 150 0.88 0.36 -17.10
C ALA A 150 1.67 0.57 -18.38
N GLU A 151 1.47 1.70 -19.07
CA GLU A 151 2.23 2.06 -20.29
C GLU A 151 3.74 2.14 -20.01
N ARG A 152 4.15 2.74 -18.89
CA ARG A 152 5.57 2.88 -18.52
C ARG A 152 6.22 1.58 -18.09
N MET A 153 5.46 0.67 -17.51
CA MET A 153 5.95 -0.63 -17.04
C MET A 153 5.92 -1.70 -18.14
N SER A 154 5.20 -1.47 -19.23
CA SER A 154 5.17 -2.39 -20.37
C SER A 154 6.53 -2.43 -21.06
N PRO A 155 7.07 -3.63 -21.37
CA PRO A 155 8.27 -3.73 -22.17
C PRO A 155 8.01 -3.13 -23.56
N ALA A 156 8.96 -2.37 -24.04
CA ALA A 156 8.94 -1.79 -25.38
C ALA A 156 8.95 -2.88 -26.48
#